data_7a51ee32089005bb160a2e56f99c8521
#
_entry.id   7a51ee32089005bb160a2e56f99c8521
#
_cell.length_a   1.000
_cell.length_b   1.000
_cell.length_c   1.000
_cell.angle_alpha   90.00
_cell.angle_beta   90.00
_cell.angle_gamma   90.00
#
_symmetry.space_group_name_H-M   'P 1'
#
loop_
_entity.id
_entity.type
_entity.pdbx_description
1 polymer ?
#
loop_
_entity_poly.entity_id
_entity_poly.type
_entity_poly.pdbx_seq_one_letter_code
_entity_poly.pdbx_strand_id
1 'polypeptide(L)'
;MITLFIAIAVAFGGFSASYWGADLGMGWSAFLGVLSFIVFQLAFNFFIQRRVKADMAKVQGILEGGQKRLQQKMQRWQMRPPGSIQAAQKEIADDTRVFVKEALAETEALRKYRLWVPMIERQMATAQLQLNWMIRDFKAVDRLMPKAMFLDPSTVAIKLAREQMLDAPIEQMEKTYAKGVRRLRYNQNVLLAAAWSWILVKRGKVDEAFKALT
;
A
#
# COMPACT_ATOMS: atom_id res chain seq x y z
N MET A 1 3.21 -12.67 -14.80
CA MET A 1 3.96 -13.55 -15.72
C MET A 1 3.06 -14.18 -16.77
N ILE A 2 1.89 -14.75 -16.41
CA ILE A 2 0.96 -15.38 -17.38
C ILE A 2 0.50 -14.40 -18.46
N THR A 3 0.27 -13.14 -18.13
CA THR A 3 -0.12 -12.09 -19.09
C THR A 3 0.86 -11.95 -20.26
N LEU A 4 2.16 -12.04 -19.97
CA LEU A 4 3.19 -11.93 -21.00
C LEU A 4 3.14 -13.09 -21.98
N PHE A 5 2.95 -14.32 -21.48
CA PHE A 5 2.83 -15.50 -22.34
C PHE A 5 1.59 -15.43 -23.24
N ILE A 6 0.45 -15.01 -22.69
CA ILE A 6 -0.77 -14.83 -23.49
C ILE A 6 -0.57 -13.72 -24.52
N ALA A 7 0.06 -12.59 -24.15
CA ALA A 7 0.32 -11.50 -25.08
C ALA A 7 1.25 -11.92 -26.23
N ILE A 8 2.27 -12.74 -25.96
CA ILE A 8 3.15 -13.32 -26.97
C ILE A 8 2.35 -14.26 -27.89
N ALA A 9 1.47 -15.10 -27.33
CA ALA A 9 0.62 -15.99 -28.13
C ALA A 9 -0.34 -15.19 -29.04
N VAL A 10 -0.92 -14.10 -28.55
CA VAL A 10 -1.76 -13.18 -29.35
C VAL A 10 -0.96 -12.49 -30.44
N ALA A 11 0.26 -12.05 -30.15
CA ALA A 11 1.16 -11.46 -31.14
C ALA A 11 1.50 -12.43 -32.26
N PHE A 12 1.82 -13.67 -31.91
CA PHE A 12 2.11 -14.74 -32.87
C PHE A 12 0.87 -15.10 -33.70
N GLY A 13 -0.31 -15.16 -33.08
CA GLY A 13 -1.58 -15.34 -33.77
C GLY A 13 -1.87 -14.23 -34.80
N GLY A 14 -1.68 -12.96 -34.37
CA GLY A 14 -1.82 -11.79 -35.26
C GLY A 14 -0.84 -11.82 -36.44
N PHE A 15 0.42 -12.19 -36.18
CA PHE A 15 1.44 -12.35 -37.21
C PHE A 15 1.04 -13.48 -38.19
N SER A 16 0.69 -14.67 -37.67
CA SER A 16 0.34 -15.82 -38.49
C SER A 16 -0.91 -15.57 -39.36
N ALA A 17 -1.94 -14.96 -38.78
CA ALA A 17 -3.18 -14.64 -39.49
C ALA A 17 -2.94 -13.63 -40.61
N SER A 18 -2.08 -12.64 -40.44
CA SER A 18 -1.77 -11.66 -41.46
C SER A 18 -0.83 -12.19 -42.55
N TYR A 19 0.10 -13.08 -42.20
CA TYR A 19 1.06 -13.64 -43.13
C TYR A 19 0.42 -14.72 -44.02
N TRP A 20 -0.35 -15.66 -43.44
CA TRP A 20 -0.94 -16.81 -44.12
C TRP A 20 -2.38 -16.55 -44.60
N GLY A 21 -3.14 -15.69 -43.92
CA GLY A 21 -4.55 -15.47 -44.27
C GLY A 21 -4.78 -14.24 -45.16
N ALA A 22 -3.99 -13.20 -45.03
CA ALA A 22 -4.14 -11.96 -45.82
C ALA A 22 -3.04 -11.76 -46.87
N ASP A 23 -2.10 -12.73 -46.99
CA ASP A 23 -0.96 -12.70 -47.92
C ASP A 23 -0.15 -11.38 -47.90
N LEU A 24 -0.07 -10.80 -46.71
CA LEU A 24 0.66 -9.58 -46.49
C LEU A 24 2.16 -9.87 -46.39
N GLY A 25 2.99 -9.01 -46.99
CA GLY A 25 4.43 -9.18 -46.93
C GLY A 25 4.95 -9.21 -45.46
N MET A 26 6.09 -9.88 -45.24
CA MET A 26 6.67 -10.15 -43.91
C MET A 26 6.75 -8.93 -43.01
N GLY A 27 7.06 -7.74 -43.57
CA GLY A 27 7.16 -6.47 -42.80
C GLY A 27 5.81 -6.03 -42.22
N TRP A 28 4.73 -6.10 -43.00
CA TRP A 28 3.38 -5.75 -42.54
C TRP A 28 2.84 -6.74 -41.52
N SER A 29 3.11 -8.04 -41.73
CA SER A 29 2.70 -9.07 -40.77
C SER A 29 3.40 -8.94 -39.43
N ALA A 30 4.69 -8.58 -39.42
CA ALA A 30 5.43 -8.28 -38.20
C ALA A 30 4.86 -7.05 -37.48
N PHE A 31 4.55 -5.98 -38.21
CA PHE A 31 3.92 -4.78 -37.66
C PHE A 31 2.56 -5.10 -37.00
N LEU A 32 1.70 -5.85 -37.68
CA LEU A 32 0.39 -6.26 -37.15
C LEU A 32 0.53 -7.17 -35.92
N GLY A 33 1.52 -8.07 -35.88
CA GLY A 33 1.83 -8.85 -34.67
C GLY A 33 2.21 -7.99 -33.46
N VAL A 34 3.09 -7.03 -33.66
CA VAL A 34 3.48 -6.08 -32.62
C VAL A 34 2.30 -5.22 -32.17
N LEU A 35 1.51 -4.71 -33.12
CA LEU A 35 0.32 -3.92 -32.83
C LEU A 35 -0.69 -4.72 -32.00
N SER A 36 -0.96 -5.98 -32.38
CA SER A 36 -1.84 -6.88 -31.65
C SER A 36 -1.35 -7.13 -30.22
N PHE A 37 -0.03 -7.27 -30.02
CA PHE A 37 0.57 -7.38 -28.70
C PHE A 37 0.29 -6.15 -27.85
N ILE A 38 0.55 -4.96 -28.40
CA ILE A 38 0.37 -3.69 -27.68
C ILE A 38 -1.09 -3.48 -27.30
N VAL A 39 -2.00 -3.65 -28.26
CA VAL A 39 -3.45 -3.47 -28.03
C VAL A 39 -3.95 -4.45 -26.97
N PHE A 40 -3.59 -5.72 -27.08
CA PHE A 40 -3.95 -6.73 -26.08
C PHE A 40 -3.42 -6.36 -24.69
N GLN A 41 -2.14 -5.98 -24.60
CA GLN A 41 -1.51 -5.64 -23.32
C GLN A 41 -2.18 -4.42 -22.66
N LEU A 42 -2.50 -3.39 -23.45
CA LEU A 42 -3.20 -2.21 -22.94
C LEU A 42 -4.62 -2.54 -22.48
N ALA A 43 -5.41 -3.24 -23.30
CA ALA A 43 -6.78 -3.62 -22.98
C ALA A 43 -6.84 -4.53 -21.75
N PHE A 44 -5.97 -5.54 -21.70
CA PHE A 44 -5.89 -6.46 -20.57
C PHE A 44 -5.48 -5.75 -19.27
N ASN A 45 -4.43 -4.93 -19.34
CA ASN A 45 -3.97 -4.16 -18.18
C ASN A 45 -5.07 -3.22 -17.67
N PHE A 46 -5.76 -2.51 -18.56
CA PHE A 46 -6.90 -1.66 -18.21
C PHE A 46 -8.02 -2.44 -17.50
N PHE A 47 -8.39 -3.61 -18.01
CA PHE A 47 -9.44 -4.44 -17.44
C PHE A 47 -9.06 -4.97 -16.05
N ILE A 48 -7.85 -5.50 -15.89
CA ILE A 48 -7.36 -6.00 -14.60
C ILE A 48 -7.23 -4.87 -13.58
N GLN A 49 -6.65 -3.73 -13.98
CA GLN A 49 -6.52 -2.57 -13.08
C GLN A 49 -7.89 -2.06 -12.61
N ARG A 50 -8.89 -2.05 -13.50
CA ARG A 50 -10.25 -1.65 -13.12
C ARG A 50 -10.84 -2.57 -12.05
N ARG A 51 -10.64 -3.89 -12.17
CA ARG A 51 -11.08 -4.87 -11.16
C ARG A 51 -10.33 -4.74 -9.84
N VAL A 52 -9.00 -4.62 -9.89
CA VAL A 52 -8.18 -4.41 -8.70
C VAL A 52 -8.57 -3.12 -7.97
N LYS A 53 -8.79 -2.03 -8.71
CA LYS A 53 -9.27 -0.76 -8.13
C LYS A 53 -10.65 -0.92 -7.48
N ALA A 54 -11.57 -1.66 -8.09
CA ALA A 54 -12.90 -1.91 -7.52
C ALA A 54 -12.81 -2.70 -6.20
N ASP A 55 -11.96 -3.73 -6.13
CA ASP A 55 -11.77 -4.49 -4.89
C ASP A 55 -11.01 -3.67 -3.83
N MET A 56 -10.02 -2.86 -4.23
CA MET A 56 -9.37 -1.90 -3.31
C MET A 56 -10.34 -0.84 -2.78
N ALA A 57 -11.28 -0.36 -3.61
CA ALA A 57 -12.31 0.59 -3.19
C ALA A 57 -13.23 0.00 -2.11
N LYS A 58 -13.48 -1.32 -2.11
CA LYS A 58 -14.21 -1.99 -1.02
C LYS A 58 -13.46 -1.88 0.31
N VAL A 59 -12.16 -2.16 0.29
CA VAL A 59 -11.30 -2.02 1.48
C VAL A 59 -11.34 -0.59 2.01
N GLN A 60 -11.21 0.41 1.12
CA GLN A 60 -11.31 1.81 1.50
C GLN A 60 -12.70 2.16 2.05
N GLY A 61 -13.77 1.68 1.41
CA GLY A 61 -15.14 1.89 1.88
C GLY A 61 -15.39 1.34 3.28
N ILE A 62 -14.83 0.17 3.63
CA ILE A 62 -14.90 -0.39 4.98
C ILE A 62 -14.19 0.53 5.97
N LEU A 63 -12.99 1.01 5.63
CA LEU A 63 -12.20 1.90 6.49
C LEU A 63 -12.88 3.25 6.69
N GLU A 64 -13.36 3.88 5.60
CA GLU A 64 -14.10 5.15 5.67
C GLU A 64 -15.40 5.01 6.47
N GLY A 65 -16.13 3.92 6.24
CA GLY A 65 -17.34 3.60 7.02
C GLY A 65 -17.03 3.41 8.51
N GLY A 66 -15.95 2.71 8.83
CA GLY A 66 -15.47 2.54 10.20
C GLY A 66 -15.09 3.86 10.85
N GLN A 67 -14.28 4.67 10.17
CA GLN A 67 -13.87 5.99 10.65
C GLN A 67 -15.07 6.93 10.87
N LYS A 68 -16.06 6.92 9.95
CA LYS A 68 -17.28 7.72 10.08
C LYS A 68 -18.10 7.32 11.30
N ARG A 69 -18.22 6.01 11.58
CA ARG A 69 -18.87 5.50 12.79
C ARG A 69 -18.15 5.97 14.06
N LEU A 70 -16.81 5.91 14.08
CA LEU A 70 -16.01 6.42 15.20
C LEU A 70 -16.20 7.94 15.41
N GLN A 71 -16.20 8.72 14.34
CA GLN A 71 -16.45 10.17 14.42
C GLN A 71 -17.84 10.47 14.99
N GLN A 72 -18.88 9.79 14.51
CA GLN A 72 -20.23 9.94 15.03
C GLN A 72 -20.30 9.56 16.52
N LYS A 73 -19.59 8.51 16.93
CA LYS A 73 -19.50 8.10 18.33
C LYS A 73 -18.82 9.18 19.18
N MET A 74 -17.69 9.72 18.73
CA MET A 74 -16.99 10.82 19.43
C MET A 74 -17.86 12.08 19.55
N GLN A 75 -18.65 12.42 18.51
CA GLN A 75 -19.60 13.53 18.58
C GLN A 75 -20.69 13.29 19.64
N ARG A 76 -21.21 12.06 19.74
CA ARG A 76 -22.17 11.71 20.80
C ARG A 76 -21.56 11.81 22.19
N TRP A 77 -20.28 11.50 22.36
CA TRP A 77 -19.59 11.63 23.62
C TRP A 77 -19.37 13.08 24.06
N GLN A 78 -19.37 14.04 23.11
CA GLN A 78 -19.38 15.47 23.49
C GLN A 78 -20.67 15.86 24.24
N MET A 79 -21.80 15.20 23.91
CA MET A 79 -23.09 15.45 24.60
C MET A 79 -23.26 14.55 25.83
N ARG A 80 -22.76 13.32 25.77
CA ARG A 80 -22.85 12.33 26.85
C ARG A 80 -21.49 11.63 26.98
N PRO A 81 -20.60 12.18 27.83
CA PRO A 81 -19.26 11.61 27.98
C PRO A 81 -19.34 10.19 28.56
N PRO A 82 -18.45 9.29 28.13
CA PRO A 82 -18.34 7.95 28.69
C PRO A 82 -17.90 8.03 30.16
N GLY A 83 -18.22 7.00 30.96
CA GLY A 83 -17.97 6.98 32.41
C GLY A 83 -16.51 7.10 32.80
N SER A 84 -15.56 6.77 31.87
CA SER A 84 -14.12 6.97 32.10
C SER A 84 -13.38 7.07 30.78
N ILE A 85 -12.20 7.73 30.80
CA ILE A 85 -11.31 7.82 29.63
C ILE A 85 -10.85 6.42 29.18
N GLN A 86 -10.60 5.52 30.13
CA GLN A 86 -10.17 4.15 29.83
C GLN A 86 -11.28 3.35 29.11
N ALA A 87 -12.54 3.50 29.55
CA ALA A 87 -13.68 2.88 28.89
C ALA A 87 -13.83 3.39 27.45
N ALA A 88 -13.70 4.71 27.26
CA ALA A 88 -13.73 5.33 25.94
C ALA A 88 -12.64 4.80 25.02
N GLN A 89 -11.41 4.73 25.48
CA GLN A 89 -10.27 4.23 24.72
C GLN A 89 -10.45 2.75 24.34
N LYS A 90 -10.94 1.94 25.27
CA LYS A 90 -11.23 0.52 25.01
C LYS A 90 -12.29 0.36 23.94
N GLU A 91 -13.37 1.11 24.04
CA GLU A 91 -14.48 1.05 23.07
C GLU A 91 -14.04 1.48 21.66
N ILE A 92 -13.24 2.55 21.54
CA ILE A 92 -12.63 2.94 20.26
C ILE A 92 -11.71 1.85 19.72
N ALA A 93 -10.89 1.24 20.56
CA ALA A 93 -9.98 0.18 20.14
C ALA A 93 -10.74 -1.07 19.66
N ASP A 94 -11.81 -1.45 20.35
CA ASP A 94 -12.64 -2.59 19.98
C ASP A 94 -13.38 -2.34 18.66
N ASP A 95 -14.01 -1.17 18.48
CA ASP A 95 -14.63 -0.77 17.22
C ASP A 95 -13.63 -0.74 16.07
N THR A 96 -12.43 -0.17 16.32
CA THR A 96 -11.34 -0.15 15.33
C THR A 96 -10.95 -1.57 14.90
N ARG A 97 -10.83 -2.49 15.84
CA ARG A 97 -10.53 -3.89 15.53
C ARG A 97 -11.56 -4.55 14.63
N VAL A 98 -12.84 -4.23 14.81
CA VAL A 98 -13.92 -4.84 14.01
C VAL A 98 -13.75 -4.49 12.54
N PHE A 99 -13.74 -3.20 12.20
CA PHE A 99 -13.65 -2.80 10.79
C PHE A 99 -12.27 -3.06 10.17
N VAL A 100 -11.20 -3.03 10.96
CA VAL A 100 -9.86 -3.39 10.47
C VAL A 100 -9.76 -4.89 10.14
N LYS A 101 -10.36 -5.77 10.93
CA LYS A 101 -10.41 -7.20 10.61
C LYS A 101 -11.21 -7.47 9.34
N GLU A 102 -12.33 -6.76 9.15
CA GLU A 102 -13.12 -6.82 7.93
C GLU A 102 -12.29 -6.35 6.71
N ALA A 103 -11.59 -5.22 6.84
CA ALA A 103 -10.70 -4.71 5.79
C ALA A 103 -9.54 -5.67 5.48
N LEU A 104 -8.97 -6.34 6.51
CA LEU A 104 -7.93 -7.35 6.33
C LEU A 104 -8.45 -8.55 5.53
N ALA A 105 -9.67 -9.03 5.81
CA ALA A 105 -10.29 -10.13 5.07
C ALA A 105 -10.49 -9.77 3.59
N GLU A 106 -10.98 -8.55 3.30
CA GLU A 106 -11.12 -8.06 1.93
C GLU A 106 -9.76 -7.88 1.22
N THR A 107 -8.72 -7.50 1.97
CA THR A 107 -7.36 -7.41 1.40
C THR A 107 -6.86 -8.78 0.92
N GLU A 108 -7.17 -9.87 1.64
CA GLU A 108 -6.82 -11.23 1.21
C GLU A 108 -7.52 -11.63 -0.11
N ALA A 109 -8.71 -11.11 -0.40
CA ALA A 109 -9.41 -11.37 -1.66
C ALA A 109 -8.63 -10.86 -2.89
N LEU A 110 -7.70 -9.90 -2.73
CA LEU A 110 -6.82 -9.43 -3.80
C LEU A 110 -5.79 -10.47 -4.24
N ARG A 111 -5.58 -11.53 -3.46
CA ARG A 111 -4.62 -12.60 -3.77
C ARG A 111 -4.92 -13.33 -5.09
N LYS A 112 -6.18 -13.32 -5.54
CA LYS A 112 -6.59 -13.86 -6.84
C LYS A 112 -5.88 -13.19 -8.03
N TYR A 113 -5.39 -11.94 -7.85
CA TYR A 113 -4.67 -11.19 -8.88
C TYR A 113 -3.16 -11.44 -8.90
N ARG A 114 -2.64 -12.29 -8.02
CA ARG A 114 -1.20 -12.56 -7.87
C ARG A 114 -0.50 -12.94 -9.19
N LEU A 115 -1.17 -13.74 -10.03
CA LEU A 115 -0.61 -14.19 -11.30
C LEU A 115 -0.66 -13.13 -12.40
N TRP A 116 -1.53 -12.14 -12.25
CA TRP A 116 -1.86 -11.14 -13.27
C TRP A 116 -1.18 -9.80 -13.02
N VAL A 117 -1.06 -9.38 -11.77
CA VAL A 117 -0.51 -8.08 -11.40
C VAL A 117 0.84 -8.28 -10.71
N PRO A 118 1.94 -7.85 -11.35
CA PRO A 118 3.23 -7.86 -10.68
C PRO A 118 3.17 -6.97 -9.43
N MET A 119 3.83 -7.40 -8.37
CA MET A 119 3.92 -6.69 -7.09
C MET A 119 2.62 -6.58 -6.26
N ILE A 120 1.48 -7.18 -6.69
CA ILE A 120 0.24 -7.13 -5.89
C ILE A 120 0.46 -7.67 -4.46
N GLU A 121 1.26 -8.72 -4.29
CA GLU A 121 1.58 -9.27 -2.98
C GLU A 121 2.29 -8.25 -2.07
N ARG A 122 3.18 -7.43 -2.65
CA ARG A 122 3.85 -6.36 -1.90
C ARG A 122 2.88 -5.23 -1.54
N GLN A 123 1.98 -4.87 -2.46
CA GLN A 123 0.93 -3.88 -2.19
C GLN A 123 -0.02 -4.37 -1.10
N MET A 124 -0.45 -5.63 -1.17
CA MET A 124 -1.24 -6.26 -0.11
C MET A 124 -0.51 -6.26 1.23
N ALA A 125 0.76 -6.67 1.25
CA ALA A 125 1.57 -6.67 2.46
C ALA A 125 1.69 -5.25 3.06
N THR A 126 1.79 -4.22 2.21
CA THR A 126 1.82 -2.82 2.65
C THR A 126 0.49 -2.40 3.29
N ALA A 127 -0.63 -2.69 2.63
CA ALA A 127 -1.95 -2.39 3.18
C ALA A 127 -2.22 -3.15 4.49
N GLN A 128 -1.90 -4.44 4.52
CA GLN A 128 -2.04 -5.27 5.73
C GLN A 128 -1.13 -4.79 6.87
N LEU A 129 0.08 -4.30 6.55
CA LEU A 129 0.99 -3.72 7.54
C LEU A 129 0.37 -2.47 8.19
N GLN A 130 -0.19 -1.57 7.40
CA GLN A 130 -0.87 -0.37 7.90
C GLN A 130 -2.09 -0.73 8.77
N LEU A 131 -2.91 -1.69 8.32
CA LEU A 131 -4.08 -2.16 9.05
C LEU A 131 -3.71 -2.82 10.38
N ASN A 132 -2.70 -3.70 10.41
CA ASN A 132 -2.24 -4.32 11.63
C ASN A 132 -1.58 -3.31 12.59
N TRP A 133 -0.93 -2.27 12.07
CA TRP A 133 -0.43 -1.17 12.88
C TRP A 133 -1.56 -0.44 13.62
N MET A 134 -2.70 -0.18 12.95
CA MET A 134 -3.85 0.49 13.56
C MET A 134 -4.41 -0.28 14.77
N ILE A 135 -4.41 -1.61 14.73
CA ILE A 135 -4.88 -2.45 15.83
C ILE A 135 -3.77 -2.90 16.79
N ARG A 136 -2.56 -2.38 16.60
CA ARG A 136 -1.36 -2.69 17.41
C ARG A 136 -0.97 -4.17 17.42
N ASP A 137 -1.26 -4.90 16.34
CA ASP A 137 -0.74 -6.26 16.16
C ASP A 137 0.70 -6.21 15.62
N PHE A 138 1.64 -5.91 16.51
CA PHE A 138 3.05 -5.77 16.17
C PHE A 138 3.69 -7.07 15.67
N LYS A 139 3.16 -8.24 16.09
CA LYS A 139 3.65 -9.54 15.57
C LYS A 139 3.33 -9.69 14.07
N ALA A 140 2.13 -9.30 13.67
CA ALA A 140 1.76 -9.29 12.25
C ALA A 140 2.55 -8.22 11.47
N VAL A 141 2.75 -7.02 12.04
CA VAL A 141 3.57 -5.95 11.44
C VAL A 141 4.98 -6.46 11.16
N ASP A 142 5.64 -7.09 12.11
CA ASP A 142 7.02 -7.60 11.96
C ASP A 142 7.12 -8.65 10.85
N ARG A 143 6.12 -9.54 10.72
CA ARG A 143 6.07 -10.55 9.65
C ARG A 143 5.86 -9.95 8.26
N LEU A 144 5.13 -8.84 8.17
CA LEU A 144 4.79 -8.18 6.90
C LEU A 144 5.86 -7.20 6.46
N MET A 145 6.63 -6.63 7.38
CA MET A 145 7.64 -5.61 7.11
C MET A 145 8.66 -5.99 6.03
N PRO A 146 9.22 -7.21 5.96
CA PRO A 146 10.14 -7.61 4.89
C PRO A 146 9.49 -7.67 3.50
N LYS A 147 8.17 -7.86 3.44
CA LYS A 147 7.41 -8.02 2.20
C LYS A 147 6.78 -6.72 1.71
N ALA A 148 6.61 -5.74 2.61
CA ALA A 148 5.94 -4.48 2.32
C ALA A 148 6.80 -3.54 1.44
N MET A 149 6.11 -2.61 0.78
CA MET A 149 6.73 -1.53 0.01
C MET A 149 6.72 -0.25 0.84
N PHE A 150 7.89 0.36 0.99
CA PHE A 150 8.04 1.62 1.72
C PHE A 150 8.16 2.77 0.71
N LEU A 151 7.05 3.07 0.03
CA LEU A 151 6.96 4.09 -1.03
C LEU A 151 6.15 5.32 -0.61
N ASP A 152 5.44 5.24 0.49
CA ASP A 152 4.64 6.33 1.03
C ASP A 152 5.15 6.74 2.43
N PRO A 153 4.90 8.01 2.86
CA PRO A 153 5.41 8.51 4.14
C PRO A 153 4.90 7.73 5.34
N SER A 154 3.66 7.27 5.30
CA SER A 154 3.05 6.57 6.44
C SER A 154 3.68 5.21 6.67
N THR A 155 3.97 4.44 5.63
CA THR A 155 4.66 3.15 5.79
C THR A 155 6.09 3.31 6.27
N VAL A 156 6.82 4.33 5.79
CA VAL A 156 8.17 4.62 6.29
C VAL A 156 8.13 5.07 7.75
N ALA A 157 7.15 5.91 8.13
CA ALA A 157 6.96 6.34 9.53
C ALA A 157 6.64 5.14 10.45
N ILE A 158 5.78 4.21 10.01
CA ILE A 158 5.51 2.96 10.73
C ILE A 158 6.81 2.16 10.95
N LYS A 159 7.65 2.05 9.92
CA LYS A 159 8.92 1.34 10.03
C LYS A 159 9.84 2.02 11.04
N LEU A 160 10.01 3.35 10.97
CA LEU A 160 10.80 4.13 11.93
C LEU A 160 10.27 3.99 13.36
N ALA A 161 8.95 4.11 13.54
CA ALA A 161 8.33 3.95 14.85
C ALA A 161 8.56 2.53 15.41
N ARG A 162 8.50 1.50 14.55
CA ARG A 162 8.78 0.12 14.98
C ARG A 162 10.25 -0.10 15.31
N GLU A 163 11.18 0.43 14.52
CA GLU A 163 12.61 0.41 14.81
C GLU A 163 12.90 1.11 16.16
N GLN A 164 12.27 2.26 16.44
CA GLN A 164 12.38 2.94 17.73
C GLN A 164 11.81 2.11 18.90
N MET A 165 10.68 1.41 18.72
CA MET A 165 10.09 0.53 19.74
C MET A 165 10.96 -0.68 20.05
N LEU A 166 11.79 -1.11 19.11
CA LEU A 166 12.74 -2.21 19.25
C LEU A 166 14.14 -1.74 19.68
N ASP A 167 14.29 -0.49 20.03
CA ASP A 167 15.58 0.13 20.42
C ASP A 167 16.68 -0.05 19.37
N ALA A 168 16.31 -0.04 18.08
CA ALA A 168 17.29 -0.18 17.00
C ALA A 168 18.36 0.95 17.07
N PRO A 169 19.59 0.68 16.56
CA PRO A 169 20.63 1.69 16.47
C PRO A 169 20.19 2.91 15.65
N ILE A 170 20.58 4.11 16.08
CA ILE A 170 20.15 5.36 15.44
C ILE A 170 20.61 5.44 13.99
N GLU A 171 21.76 4.87 13.66
CA GLU A 171 22.32 4.81 12.31
C GLU A 171 21.44 3.99 11.37
N GLN A 172 20.77 2.96 11.88
CA GLN A 172 19.83 2.16 11.11
C GLN A 172 18.56 2.98 10.82
N MET A 173 18.03 3.68 11.82
CA MET A 173 16.85 4.52 11.67
C MET A 173 17.12 5.71 10.74
N GLU A 174 18.31 6.31 10.82
CA GLU A 174 18.76 7.37 9.91
C GLU A 174 18.79 6.90 8.46
N LYS A 175 19.33 5.69 8.21
CA LYS A 175 19.30 5.07 6.86
C LYS A 175 17.87 4.85 6.37
N THR A 176 16.96 4.46 7.26
CA THR A 176 15.54 4.26 6.93
C THR A 176 14.89 5.61 6.58
N TYR A 177 15.13 6.65 7.37
CA TYR A 177 14.68 8.01 7.13
C TYR A 177 15.21 8.56 5.79
N ALA A 178 16.51 8.53 5.59
CA ALA A 178 17.15 9.04 4.37
C ALA A 178 16.65 8.34 3.09
N LYS A 179 16.44 7.02 3.15
CA LYS A 179 15.84 6.26 2.03
C LYS A 179 14.39 6.66 1.79
N GLY A 180 13.64 6.93 2.85
CA GLY A 180 12.27 7.42 2.77
C GLY A 180 12.21 8.77 2.07
N VAL A 181 12.95 9.76 2.56
CA VAL A 181 12.98 11.12 2.00
C VAL A 181 13.36 11.14 0.52
N ARG A 182 14.35 10.36 0.11
CA ARG A 182 14.77 10.28 -1.32
C ARG A 182 13.68 9.79 -2.27
N ARG A 183 12.69 9.05 -1.78
CA ARG A 183 11.61 8.45 -2.58
C ARG A 183 10.35 9.29 -2.61
N LEU A 184 10.23 10.23 -1.68
CA LEU A 184 9.06 11.09 -1.53
C LEU A 184 9.24 12.39 -2.33
N ARG A 185 8.14 12.90 -2.86
CA ARG A 185 8.12 14.23 -3.48
C ARG A 185 8.14 15.32 -2.40
N TYR A 186 8.67 16.49 -2.74
CA TYR A 186 8.98 17.61 -1.84
C TYR A 186 7.94 17.94 -0.76
N ASN A 187 6.64 17.81 -1.04
CA ASN A 187 5.58 18.18 -0.09
C ASN A 187 5.09 17.03 0.79
N GLN A 188 5.67 15.83 0.70
CA GLN A 188 5.21 14.64 1.44
C GLN A 188 6.13 14.29 2.63
N ASN A 189 7.15 15.10 2.88
CA ASN A 189 8.18 14.80 3.89
C ASN A 189 7.78 15.22 5.31
N VAL A 190 6.73 16.03 5.49
CA VAL A 190 6.39 16.62 6.81
C VAL A 190 6.15 15.55 7.88
N LEU A 191 5.35 14.52 7.55
CA LEU A 191 5.09 13.42 8.49
C LEU A 191 6.37 12.69 8.87
N LEU A 192 7.25 12.48 7.90
CA LEU A 192 8.50 11.74 8.09
C LEU A 192 9.50 12.57 8.89
N ALA A 193 9.62 13.88 8.60
CA ALA A 193 10.44 14.82 9.35
C ALA A 193 9.96 14.92 10.80
N ALA A 194 8.66 15.03 11.03
CA ALA A 194 8.08 15.06 12.37
C ALA A 194 8.36 13.76 13.15
N ALA A 195 8.18 12.60 12.52
CA ALA A 195 8.48 11.31 13.15
C ALA A 195 9.98 11.17 13.47
N TRP A 196 10.86 11.60 12.57
CA TRP A 196 12.30 11.56 12.77
C TRP A 196 12.76 12.51 13.87
N SER A 197 12.28 13.76 13.86
CA SER A 197 12.58 14.74 14.91
C SER A 197 12.13 14.25 16.29
N TRP A 198 10.95 13.65 16.39
CA TRP A 198 10.49 13.05 17.64
C TRP A 198 11.44 11.95 18.14
N ILE A 199 11.93 11.08 17.24
CA ILE A 199 12.90 10.02 17.58
C ILE A 199 14.20 10.66 18.09
N LEU A 200 14.73 11.67 17.40
CA LEU A 200 15.95 12.39 17.79
C LEU A 200 15.81 13.02 19.18
N VAL A 201 14.70 13.69 19.47
CA VAL A 201 14.41 14.25 20.81
C VAL A 201 14.40 13.15 21.86
N LYS A 202 13.75 12.01 21.60
CA LYS A 202 13.74 10.85 22.53
C LYS A 202 15.13 10.27 22.79
N ARG A 203 16.05 10.40 21.85
CA ARG A 203 17.45 9.96 21.94
C ARG A 203 18.39 11.05 22.47
N GLY A 204 17.85 12.22 22.91
CA GLY A 204 18.63 13.33 23.46
C GLY A 204 19.37 14.20 22.43
N LYS A 205 19.10 14.01 21.12
CA LYS A 205 19.73 14.74 20.02
C LYS A 205 18.88 15.92 19.55
N VAL A 206 18.67 16.90 20.44
CA VAL A 206 17.74 18.03 20.22
C VAL A 206 18.16 18.92 19.05
N ASP A 207 19.47 19.20 18.92
CA ASP A 207 19.98 20.06 17.84
C ASP A 207 19.79 19.43 16.46
N GLU A 208 19.97 18.09 16.35
CA GLU A 208 19.72 17.35 15.11
C GLU A 208 18.23 17.30 14.79
N ALA A 209 17.36 17.22 15.81
CA ALA A 209 15.92 17.25 15.64
C ALA A 209 15.43 18.60 15.07
N PHE A 210 16.00 19.71 15.54
CA PHE A 210 15.69 21.04 15.01
C PHE A 210 16.09 21.16 13.53
N LYS A 211 17.29 20.68 13.17
CA LYS A 211 17.76 20.67 11.77
C LYS A 211 16.92 19.81 10.85
N ALA A 212 16.23 18.80 11.37
CA ALA A 212 15.39 17.93 10.55
C ALA A 212 14.01 18.55 10.24
N LEU A 213 13.62 19.63 10.93
CA LEU A 213 12.36 20.35 10.74
C LEU A 213 12.52 21.64 9.90
N THR A 214 13.74 22.13 9.77
CA THR A 214 14.10 23.31 8.96
C THR A 214 14.56 22.89 7.56
#